data_5781340bf98bfd5d793bcbd1c77267c5
#
_entry.id   5781340bf98bfd5d793bcbd1c77267c5
#
_cell.length_a   1.000
_cell.length_b   1.000
_cell.length_c   1.000
_cell.angle_alpha   90.00
_cell.angle_beta   90.00
_cell.angle_gamma   90.00
#
_symmetry.space_group_name_H-M   'P 1'
#
loop_
_entity.id
_entity.type
_entity.pdbx_description
1 polymer ?
#
loop_
_entity_poly.entity_id
_entity_poly.type
_entity_poly.pdbx_seq_one_letter_code
_entity_poly.pdbx_strand_id
1 'polypeptide(L)'
;DSTVKNEDRDDDSMWGWGSVANTIFNEKKITIANCAKAGRSTRTFLNEGRWEQVYNSLQPGDFVLLQFGHNDIGPIDKDHMRGTIPGTSDSTHVYRMATTGNYELVYTFGWYLKKFIQDVREKGATPILLSLTPRNKWKDGKIERRNDTYGKWYREVAAETGVDFVDVHNISADFL
;
A
#
# COMPACT_ATOMS: atom_id res chain seq x y z
N ASP A 1 -4.32 -1.53 -2.11
CA ASP A 1 -5.67 -1.26 -1.57
C ASP A 1 -6.70 -1.04 -2.68
N SER A 2 -7.89 -0.48 -2.37
CA SER A 2 -8.99 -0.28 -3.33
C SER A 2 -8.65 0.69 -4.47
N THR A 3 -7.73 1.63 -4.26
CA THR A 3 -7.34 2.58 -5.30
C THR A 3 -6.48 1.96 -6.40
N VAL A 4 -6.05 0.73 -6.21
CA VAL A 4 -5.27 -0.06 -7.19
C VAL A 4 -6.07 -1.26 -7.71
N LYS A 5 -7.00 -1.81 -6.91
CA LYS A 5 -7.70 -3.06 -7.21
C LYS A 5 -8.44 -2.99 -8.56
N ASN A 6 -8.38 -4.10 -9.31
CA ASN A 6 -9.31 -4.33 -10.42
C ASN A 6 -10.70 -4.62 -9.86
N GLU A 7 -11.72 -4.02 -10.43
CA GLU A 7 -13.11 -4.41 -10.17
C GLU A 7 -13.56 -5.38 -11.26
N ASP A 8 -14.18 -6.48 -10.82
CA ASP A 8 -14.73 -7.49 -11.73
C ASP A 8 -16.16 -7.12 -12.21
N ARG A 9 -16.70 -6.04 -11.65
CA ARG A 9 -18.05 -5.53 -11.94
C ARG A 9 -18.03 -4.02 -12.05
N ASP A 10 -18.71 -3.50 -13.02
CA ASP A 10 -18.88 -2.07 -13.32
C ASP A 10 -20.12 -1.45 -12.65
N ASP A 11 -20.74 -2.18 -11.71
CA ASP A 11 -21.97 -1.78 -11.06
C ASP A 11 -21.81 -0.65 -10.04
N ASP A 12 -20.61 -0.47 -9.47
CA ASP A 12 -20.33 0.54 -8.43
C ASP A 12 -19.56 1.76 -8.93
N SER A 13 -19.15 1.81 -10.19
CA SER A 13 -18.28 2.86 -10.77
C SER A 13 -17.01 3.15 -9.95
N MET A 14 -16.54 2.17 -9.17
CA MET A 14 -15.37 2.28 -8.30
C MET A 14 -14.19 1.49 -8.86
N TRP A 15 -13.38 2.16 -9.67
CA TRP A 15 -12.22 1.57 -10.33
C TRP A 15 -10.92 1.99 -9.64
N GLY A 16 -10.05 1.01 -9.37
CA GLY A 16 -8.67 1.31 -9.05
C GLY A 16 -7.86 1.51 -10.34
N TRP A 17 -6.81 2.33 -10.29
CA TRP A 17 -5.97 2.61 -11.46
C TRP A 17 -5.33 1.34 -12.06
N GLY A 18 -5.15 0.30 -11.26
CA GLY A 18 -4.65 -0.99 -11.74
C GLY A 18 -5.54 -1.68 -12.77
N SER A 19 -6.85 -1.32 -12.83
CA SER A 19 -7.78 -1.83 -13.84
C SER A 19 -7.43 -1.39 -15.26
N VAL A 20 -6.78 -0.23 -15.38
CA VAL A 20 -6.39 0.36 -16.67
C VAL A 20 -4.88 0.26 -16.94
N ALA A 21 -4.12 -0.34 -16.03
CA ALA A 21 -2.67 -0.43 -16.15
C ALA A 21 -2.23 -1.13 -17.45
N ASN A 22 -2.96 -2.15 -17.89
CA ASN A 22 -2.68 -2.85 -19.15
C ASN A 22 -2.76 -1.95 -20.40
N THR A 23 -3.52 -0.86 -20.33
CA THR A 23 -3.63 0.08 -21.47
C THR A 23 -2.40 0.97 -21.65
N ILE A 24 -1.57 1.07 -20.59
CA ILE A 24 -0.39 1.94 -20.56
C ILE A 24 0.86 1.20 -21.05
N PHE A 25 0.92 -0.11 -20.83
CA PHE A 25 2.07 -0.94 -21.15
C PHE A 25 1.86 -1.77 -22.41
N ASN A 26 2.95 -2.10 -23.10
CA ASN A 26 2.90 -3.00 -24.23
C ASN A 26 2.79 -4.47 -23.73
N GLU A 27 1.60 -5.05 -23.85
CA GLU A 27 1.28 -6.40 -23.39
C GLU A 27 2.18 -7.50 -24.00
N LYS A 28 2.80 -7.24 -25.15
CA LYS A 28 3.78 -8.18 -25.76
C LYS A 28 5.12 -8.20 -25.03
N LYS A 29 5.37 -7.21 -24.17
CA LYS A 29 6.65 -7.05 -23.44
C LYS A 29 6.50 -7.15 -21.94
N ILE A 30 5.34 -6.81 -21.39
CA ILE A 30 5.10 -6.70 -19.95
C ILE A 30 3.77 -7.35 -19.62
N THR A 31 3.79 -8.29 -18.68
CA THR A 31 2.58 -8.86 -18.07
C THR A 31 2.33 -8.17 -16.74
N ILE A 32 1.10 -7.68 -16.53
CA ILE A 32 0.71 -7.01 -15.29
C ILE A 32 -0.17 -7.96 -14.47
N ALA A 33 0.29 -8.28 -13.26
CA ALA A 33 -0.47 -9.01 -12.26
C ALA A 33 -0.95 -8.04 -11.17
N ASN A 34 -2.23 -7.66 -11.18
CA ASN A 34 -2.78 -6.80 -10.14
C ASN A 34 -3.26 -7.63 -8.93
N CYS A 35 -2.39 -7.75 -7.92
CA CYS A 35 -2.66 -8.47 -6.68
C CYS A 35 -3.36 -7.60 -5.61
N ALA A 36 -3.72 -6.35 -5.91
CA ALA A 36 -4.33 -5.46 -4.95
C ALA A 36 -5.69 -5.98 -4.45
N LYS A 37 -6.01 -5.73 -3.18
CA LYS A 37 -7.28 -6.10 -2.56
C LYS A 37 -7.89 -4.93 -1.81
N ALA A 38 -9.15 -4.64 -2.10
CA ALA A 38 -9.89 -3.57 -1.42
C ALA A 38 -9.94 -3.81 0.09
N GLY A 39 -9.86 -2.73 0.86
CA GLY A 39 -9.98 -2.75 2.31
C GLY A 39 -8.78 -3.33 3.06
N ARG A 40 -7.64 -3.58 2.42
CA ARG A 40 -6.44 -4.11 3.08
C ARG A 40 -5.42 -3.03 3.34
N SER A 41 -4.92 -2.99 4.58
CA SER A 41 -3.72 -2.27 4.99
C SER A 41 -2.48 -3.11 4.68
N THR A 42 -1.29 -2.56 4.89
CA THR A 42 -0.04 -3.34 4.85
C THR A 42 -0.11 -4.55 5.78
N ARG A 43 -0.54 -4.33 7.04
CA ARG A 43 -0.69 -5.38 8.06
C ARG A 43 -1.67 -6.47 7.64
N THR A 44 -2.89 -6.10 7.28
CA THR A 44 -3.92 -7.11 6.94
C THR A 44 -3.60 -7.85 5.65
N PHE A 45 -2.92 -7.21 4.70
CA PHE A 45 -2.45 -7.86 3.50
C PHE A 45 -1.39 -8.94 3.79
N LEU A 46 -0.50 -8.67 4.75
CA LEU A 46 0.48 -9.65 5.25
C LEU A 46 -0.22 -10.79 6.01
N ASN A 47 -1.04 -10.46 7.01
CA ASN A 47 -1.63 -11.42 7.93
C ASN A 47 -2.65 -12.38 7.26
N GLU A 48 -3.30 -11.94 6.18
CA GLU A 48 -4.20 -12.79 5.39
C GLU A 48 -3.46 -13.72 4.40
N GLY A 49 -2.13 -13.79 4.44
CA GLY A 49 -1.33 -14.61 3.52
C GLY A 49 -1.32 -14.09 2.07
N ARG A 50 -1.85 -12.88 1.82
CA ARG A 50 -1.88 -12.30 0.45
C ARG A 50 -0.51 -11.90 -0.03
N TRP A 51 0.32 -11.37 0.89
CA TRP A 51 1.70 -11.05 0.57
C TRP A 51 2.51 -12.29 0.25
N GLU A 52 2.30 -13.38 0.97
CA GLU A 52 2.96 -14.66 0.70
C GLU A 52 2.65 -15.17 -0.71
N GLN A 53 1.42 -15.02 -1.19
CA GLN A 53 1.05 -15.39 -2.57
C GLN A 53 1.83 -14.55 -3.60
N VAL A 54 1.96 -13.24 -3.37
CA VAL A 54 2.79 -12.36 -4.23
C VAL A 54 4.25 -12.80 -4.17
N TYR A 55 4.81 -12.93 -2.98
CA TYR A 55 6.20 -13.34 -2.76
C TYR A 55 6.55 -14.64 -3.47
N ASN A 56 5.67 -15.64 -3.39
CA ASN A 56 5.89 -16.95 -4.03
C ASN A 56 5.79 -16.92 -5.56
N SER A 57 5.11 -15.91 -6.12
CA SER A 57 5.00 -15.75 -7.59
C SER A 57 6.15 -14.95 -8.21
N LEU A 58 6.92 -14.19 -7.42
CA LEU A 58 7.97 -13.32 -7.91
C LEU A 58 9.13 -14.09 -8.53
N GLN A 59 9.64 -13.55 -9.64
CA GLN A 59 10.83 -14.02 -10.34
C GLN A 59 11.89 -12.92 -10.40
N PRO A 60 13.17 -13.28 -10.52
CA PRO A 60 14.23 -12.30 -10.78
C PRO A 60 13.93 -11.46 -12.02
N GLY A 61 14.06 -10.13 -11.87
CA GLY A 61 13.77 -9.16 -12.93
C GLY A 61 12.34 -8.61 -12.93
N ASP A 62 11.45 -9.12 -12.08
CA ASP A 62 10.12 -8.53 -11.89
C ASP A 62 10.19 -7.15 -11.24
N PHE A 63 9.17 -6.32 -11.48
CA PHE A 63 8.95 -5.04 -10.79
C PHE A 63 7.70 -5.13 -9.92
N VAL A 64 7.81 -4.66 -8.67
CA VAL A 64 6.69 -4.67 -7.71
C VAL A 64 6.32 -3.25 -7.30
N LEU A 65 5.15 -2.78 -7.71
CA LEU A 65 4.61 -1.49 -7.32
C LEU A 65 3.84 -1.62 -6.00
N LEU A 66 4.35 -1.01 -4.93
CA LEU A 66 3.80 -1.07 -3.58
C LEU A 66 3.03 0.21 -3.26
N GLN A 67 1.70 0.12 -3.14
CA GLN A 67 0.84 1.25 -2.76
C GLN A 67 -0.15 0.85 -1.67
N PHE A 68 -0.01 1.46 -0.49
CA PHE A 68 -0.83 1.25 0.70
C PHE A 68 -1.12 2.58 1.42
N GLY A 69 -1.83 2.55 2.55
CA GLY A 69 -1.99 3.68 3.47
C GLY A 69 -3.45 4.03 3.77
N HIS A 70 -4.37 3.91 2.81
CA HIS A 70 -5.78 4.28 3.03
C HIS A 70 -6.46 3.49 4.15
N ASN A 71 -6.08 2.22 4.33
CA ASN A 71 -6.63 1.35 5.38
C ASN A 71 -5.74 1.30 6.62
N ASP A 72 -4.47 1.66 6.51
CA ASP A 72 -3.51 1.73 7.61
C ASP A 72 -3.83 2.83 8.62
N ILE A 73 -4.59 3.87 8.20
CA ILE A 73 -5.05 4.99 9.03
C ILE A 73 -6.11 4.57 10.05
N GLY A 74 -6.79 3.46 9.84
CA GLY A 74 -7.91 3.02 10.65
C GLY A 74 -7.52 2.58 12.07
N PRO A 75 -8.50 2.24 12.91
CA PRO A 75 -8.26 1.63 14.21
C PRO A 75 -7.49 0.32 14.09
N ILE A 76 -6.63 0.06 15.09
CA ILE A 76 -5.78 -1.14 15.13
C ILE A 76 -6.54 -2.34 15.67
N ASP A 77 -7.26 -2.16 16.78
CA ASP A 77 -7.80 -3.22 17.61
C ASP A 77 -9.34 -3.29 17.64
N LYS A 78 -10.01 -2.33 17.03
CA LYS A 78 -11.48 -2.23 17.00
C LYS A 78 -12.01 -1.91 15.61
N ASP A 79 -13.33 -1.95 15.46
CA ASP A 79 -14.05 -1.73 14.20
C ASP A 79 -13.55 -2.67 13.10
N HIS A 80 -12.92 -2.13 12.07
CA HIS A 80 -12.37 -2.90 10.97
C HIS A 80 -10.99 -3.50 11.25
N MET A 81 -10.35 -3.15 12.37
CA MET A 81 -9.05 -3.68 12.84
C MET A 81 -7.96 -3.71 11.73
N ARG A 82 -7.84 -2.61 10.99
CA ARG A 82 -6.92 -2.53 9.83
C ARG A 82 -5.69 -1.70 10.09
N GLY A 83 -5.73 -0.83 11.10
CA GLY A 83 -4.69 0.15 11.37
C GLY A 83 -3.32 -0.45 11.62
N THR A 84 -2.30 0.36 11.40
CA THR A 84 -0.90 0.12 11.78
C THR A 84 -0.46 1.18 12.76
N ILE A 85 0.63 0.94 13.48
CA ILE A 85 1.24 1.97 14.32
C ILE A 85 1.79 3.07 13.39
N PRO A 86 1.50 4.37 13.67
CA PRO A 86 2.06 5.48 12.91
C PRO A 86 3.59 5.51 12.95
N GLY A 87 4.23 5.89 11.84
CA GLY A 87 5.67 6.11 11.76
C GLY A 87 6.44 5.04 11.00
N THR A 88 7.77 5.13 11.07
CA THR A 88 8.71 4.33 10.28
C THR A 88 9.72 3.54 11.12
N SER A 89 9.69 3.72 12.44
CA SER A 89 10.55 2.98 13.38
C SER A 89 10.21 1.49 13.45
N ASP A 90 11.04 0.72 14.12
CA ASP A 90 10.80 -0.71 14.38
C ASP A 90 9.98 -0.95 15.65
N SER A 91 9.33 0.09 16.17
CA SER A 91 8.45 -0.01 17.35
C SER A 91 7.29 -0.96 17.10
N THR A 92 6.95 -1.71 18.14
CA THR A 92 5.86 -2.68 18.14
C THR A 92 4.99 -2.53 19.38
N HIS A 93 3.75 -3.00 19.27
CA HIS A 93 2.88 -3.12 20.44
C HIS A 93 1.93 -4.32 20.26
N VAL A 94 1.61 -4.98 21.36
CA VAL A 94 0.65 -6.09 21.38
C VAL A 94 -0.75 -5.53 21.66
N TYR A 95 -1.66 -5.74 20.71
CA TYR A 95 -3.06 -5.35 20.82
C TYR A 95 -3.96 -6.57 21.04
N ARG A 96 -5.01 -6.39 21.84
CA ARG A 96 -6.09 -7.37 21.95
C ARG A 96 -7.20 -6.99 20.98
N MET A 97 -7.43 -7.83 19.98
CA MET A 97 -8.42 -7.58 18.92
C MET A 97 -9.85 -7.69 19.46
N ALA A 98 -10.65 -6.63 19.31
CA ALA A 98 -12.00 -6.55 19.91
C ALA A 98 -12.95 -7.65 19.41
N THR A 99 -12.88 -8.03 18.13
CA THR A 99 -13.78 -9.01 17.53
C THR A 99 -13.42 -10.45 17.89
N THR A 100 -12.13 -10.78 17.92
CA THR A 100 -11.67 -12.16 18.10
C THR A 100 -11.21 -12.45 19.52
N GLY A 101 -10.89 -11.41 20.30
CA GLY A 101 -10.23 -11.51 21.60
C GLY A 101 -8.77 -11.94 21.55
N ASN A 102 -8.23 -12.24 20.37
CA ASN A 102 -6.85 -12.66 20.19
C ASN A 102 -5.88 -11.50 20.39
N TYR A 103 -4.65 -11.83 20.77
CA TYR A 103 -3.55 -10.87 20.83
C TYR A 103 -2.76 -10.88 19.54
N GLU A 104 -2.43 -9.69 19.04
CA GLU A 104 -1.66 -9.50 17.81
C GLU A 104 -0.53 -8.50 18.04
N LEU A 105 0.69 -8.86 17.61
CA LEU A 105 1.83 -7.95 17.58
C LEU A 105 1.72 -7.09 16.33
N VAL A 106 1.63 -5.79 16.52
CA VAL A 106 1.49 -4.81 15.44
C VAL A 106 2.73 -3.95 15.35
N TYR A 107 3.17 -3.71 14.14
CA TYR A 107 4.34 -2.90 13.81
C TYR A 107 3.93 -1.54 13.24
N THR A 108 4.91 -0.68 13.01
CA THR A 108 4.69 0.59 12.32
C THR A 108 4.39 0.39 10.85
N PHE A 109 3.74 1.38 10.23
CA PHE A 109 3.50 1.40 8.79
C PHE A 109 4.79 1.22 7.97
N GLY A 110 5.85 1.95 8.36
CA GLY A 110 7.13 1.87 7.67
C GLY A 110 7.82 0.51 7.83
N TRP A 111 7.65 -0.15 8.97
CA TRP A 111 8.19 -1.50 9.16
C TRP A 111 7.61 -2.48 8.11
N TYR A 112 6.29 -2.44 7.91
CA TYR A 112 5.65 -3.29 6.90
C TYR A 112 6.15 -2.99 5.49
N LEU A 113 6.33 -1.70 5.14
CA LEU A 113 6.90 -1.33 3.84
C LEU A 113 8.34 -1.84 3.68
N LYS A 114 9.18 -1.66 4.70
CA LYS A 114 10.57 -2.16 4.70
C LYS A 114 10.62 -3.67 4.51
N LYS A 115 9.74 -4.40 5.20
CA LYS A 115 9.62 -5.85 5.01
C LYS A 115 9.28 -6.21 3.56
N PHE A 116 8.28 -5.59 2.96
CA PHE A 116 7.91 -5.87 1.57
C PHE A 116 9.04 -5.56 0.59
N ILE A 117 9.76 -4.45 0.80
CA ILE A 117 10.93 -4.08 0.00
C ILE A 117 12.02 -5.15 0.09
N GLN A 118 12.33 -5.60 1.31
CA GLN A 118 13.32 -6.64 1.54
C GLN A 118 12.94 -7.95 0.84
N ASP A 119 11.71 -8.42 1.05
CA ASP A 119 11.20 -9.66 0.47
C ASP A 119 11.27 -9.63 -1.08
N VAL A 120 10.92 -8.48 -1.70
CA VAL A 120 11.02 -8.31 -3.15
C VAL A 120 12.46 -8.43 -3.62
N ARG A 121 13.39 -7.77 -2.92
CA ARG A 121 14.83 -7.83 -3.24
C ARG A 121 15.42 -9.22 -3.08
N GLU A 122 14.98 -9.97 -2.05
CA GLU A 122 15.39 -11.36 -1.84
C GLU A 122 15.03 -12.27 -3.03
N LYS A 123 13.96 -11.94 -3.76
CA LYS A 123 13.56 -12.65 -4.99
C LYS A 123 14.30 -12.18 -6.25
N GLY A 124 15.23 -11.23 -6.13
CA GLY A 124 15.88 -10.61 -7.29
C GLY A 124 14.97 -9.70 -8.11
N ALA A 125 13.84 -9.28 -7.53
CA ALA A 125 12.89 -8.35 -8.12
C ALA A 125 13.16 -6.92 -7.65
N THR A 126 12.59 -5.94 -8.33
CA THR A 126 12.77 -4.51 -8.06
C THR A 126 11.52 -3.91 -7.41
N PRO A 127 11.57 -3.51 -6.14
CA PRO A 127 10.48 -2.80 -5.50
C PRO A 127 10.44 -1.33 -5.92
N ILE A 128 9.23 -0.78 -6.06
CA ILE A 128 8.97 0.64 -6.29
C ILE A 128 7.86 1.08 -5.35
N LEU A 129 8.12 2.09 -4.53
CA LEU A 129 7.12 2.68 -3.64
C LEU A 129 6.28 3.73 -4.38
N LEU A 130 4.96 3.61 -4.23
CA LEU A 130 4.01 4.62 -4.68
C LEU A 130 3.30 5.19 -3.45
N SER A 131 3.32 6.51 -3.26
CA SER A 131 2.52 7.12 -2.19
C SER A 131 1.01 6.91 -2.47
N LEU A 132 0.20 6.93 -1.40
CA LEU A 132 -1.25 6.78 -1.54
C LEU A 132 -1.83 7.93 -2.39
N THR A 133 -2.88 7.67 -3.15
CA THR A 133 -3.63 8.71 -3.86
C THR A 133 -4.30 9.67 -2.87
N PRO A 134 -4.56 10.95 -3.23
CA PRO A 134 -5.33 11.83 -2.37
C PRO A 134 -6.76 11.32 -2.19
N ARG A 135 -7.37 11.59 -1.02
CA ARG A 135 -8.80 11.38 -0.83
C ARG A 135 -9.56 12.56 -1.42
N ASN A 136 -10.79 12.34 -1.88
CA ASN A 136 -11.68 13.41 -2.34
C ASN A 136 -12.17 14.27 -1.16
N LYS A 137 -11.24 15.00 -0.54
CA LYS A 137 -11.47 15.94 0.55
C LYS A 137 -10.89 17.28 0.18
N TRP A 138 -11.74 18.30 0.18
CA TRP A 138 -11.41 19.64 -0.25
C TRP A 138 -11.50 20.61 0.91
N LYS A 139 -10.55 21.53 0.99
CA LYS A 139 -10.54 22.65 1.92
C LYS A 139 -10.08 23.90 1.14
N ASP A 140 -10.85 24.95 1.21
CA ASP A 140 -10.57 26.25 0.54
C ASP A 140 -10.24 26.11 -0.96
N GLY A 141 -10.98 25.23 -1.67
CA GLY A 141 -10.81 24.97 -3.10
C GLY A 141 -9.56 24.15 -3.45
N LYS A 142 -8.89 23.55 -2.45
CA LYS A 142 -7.71 22.69 -2.67
C LYS A 142 -7.95 21.31 -2.06
N ILE A 143 -7.41 20.29 -2.72
CA ILE A 143 -7.46 18.92 -2.20
C ILE A 143 -6.55 18.77 -0.98
N GLU A 144 -7.04 18.06 0.05
CA GLU A 144 -6.27 17.81 1.26
C GLU A 144 -5.05 16.93 0.99
N ARG A 145 -3.87 17.39 1.38
CA ARG A 145 -2.61 16.65 1.25
C ARG A 145 -2.15 16.07 2.60
N ARG A 146 -1.57 14.89 2.58
CA ARG A 146 -1.07 14.16 3.76
C ARG A 146 0.44 14.10 3.81
N ASN A 147 1.07 15.22 3.49
CA ASN A 147 2.52 15.31 3.38
C ASN A 147 3.29 15.11 4.70
N ASP A 148 2.64 15.41 5.84
CA ASP A 148 3.24 15.32 7.19
C ASP A 148 3.01 13.97 7.89
N THR A 149 2.29 13.06 7.25
CA THR A 149 2.01 11.72 7.76
C THR A 149 2.47 10.66 6.77
N TYR A 150 1.56 10.01 6.04
CA TYR A 150 1.89 8.93 5.11
C TYR A 150 2.84 9.36 3.99
N GLY A 151 2.69 10.56 3.45
CA GLY A 151 3.64 11.11 2.46
C GLY A 151 5.05 11.24 3.02
N LYS A 152 5.18 11.71 4.29
CA LYS A 152 6.46 11.77 5.01
C LYS A 152 7.04 10.37 5.20
N TRP A 153 6.26 9.43 5.70
CA TRP A 153 6.73 8.08 5.99
C TRP A 153 7.17 7.32 4.74
N TYR A 154 6.51 7.52 3.61
CA TYR A 154 6.98 6.97 2.33
C TYR A 154 8.36 7.51 1.96
N ARG A 155 8.58 8.83 2.08
CA ARG A 155 9.89 9.44 1.78
C ARG A 155 10.98 8.97 2.74
N GLU A 156 10.66 8.82 4.03
CA GLU A 156 11.60 8.30 5.03
C GLU A 156 12.02 6.86 4.70
N VAL A 157 11.06 5.96 4.42
CA VAL A 157 11.37 4.58 4.04
C VAL A 157 12.16 4.52 2.74
N ALA A 158 11.80 5.34 1.75
CA ALA A 158 12.54 5.39 0.49
C ALA A 158 13.99 5.83 0.68
N ALA A 159 14.22 6.88 1.49
CA ALA A 159 15.55 7.36 1.81
C ALA A 159 16.37 6.34 2.60
N GLU A 160 15.76 5.67 3.60
CA GLU A 160 16.42 4.65 4.42
C GLU A 160 16.82 3.42 3.62
N THR A 161 15.95 2.97 2.72
CA THR A 161 16.14 1.71 1.98
C THR A 161 16.76 1.88 0.60
N GLY A 162 16.86 3.12 0.10
CA GLY A 162 17.34 3.41 -1.27
C GLY A 162 16.42 2.82 -2.35
N VAL A 163 15.12 2.64 -2.06
CA VAL A 163 14.13 2.17 -3.02
C VAL A 163 13.61 3.31 -3.89
N ASP A 164 13.30 3.03 -5.15
CA ASP A 164 12.65 3.99 -6.02
C ASP A 164 11.27 4.41 -5.46
N PHE A 165 10.99 5.70 -5.50
CA PHE A 165 9.78 6.29 -4.96
C PHE A 165 9.10 7.24 -5.96
N VAL A 166 7.79 7.07 -6.13
CA VAL A 166 6.95 7.97 -6.92
C VAL A 166 5.90 8.62 -6.01
N ASP A 167 5.92 9.95 -5.93
CA ASP A 167 4.97 10.72 -5.13
C ASP A 167 3.62 10.90 -5.85
N VAL A 168 2.91 9.78 -6.04
CA VAL A 168 1.58 9.76 -6.69
C VAL A 168 0.60 10.68 -5.98
N HIS A 169 0.73 10.86 -4.66
CA HIS A 169 -0.13 11.74 -3.87
C HIS A 169 -0.08 13.19 -4.35
N ASN A 170 1.12 13.76 -4.42
CA ASN A 170 1.28 15.14 -4.84
C ASN A 170 1.06 15.31 -6.35
N ILE A 171 1.55 14.38 -7.16
CA ILE A 171 1.31 14.39 -8.61
C ILE A 171 -0.21 14.41 -8.90
N SER A 172 -0.98 13.48 -8.29
CA SER A 172 -2.43 13.45 -8.51
C SER A 172 -3.15 14.69 -7.95
N ALA A 173 -2.69 15.20 -6.79
CA ALA A 173 -3.27 16.39 -6.19
C ALA A 173 -3.01 17.68 -6.98
N ASP A 174 -1.98 17.70 -7.82
CA ASP A 174 -1.69 18.85 -8.69
C ASP A 174 -2.56 18.86 -9.97
N PHE A 175 -3.13 17.71 -10.34
CA PHE A 175 -4.08 17.58 -11.45
C PHE A 175 -5.54 17.84 -11.05
N LEU A 176 -5.87 17.84 -9.78
CA LEU A 176 -7.22 18.03 -9.25
C LEU A 176 -7.47 19.48 -8.83
#